data_1eaa6be5e7d8734075432d9673ea0f7b
#
_entry.id   1eaa6be5e7d8734075432d9673ea0f7b
#
_cell.length_a   1.000
_cell.length_b   1.000
_cell.length_c   1.000
_cell.angle_alpha   90.00
_cell.angle_beta   90.00
_cell.angle_gamma   90.00
#
_symmetry.space_group_name_H-M   'P 1'
#
loop_
_entity.id
_entity.type
_entity.pdbx_description
1 polymer ?
#
loop_
_entity_poly.entity_id
_entity_poly.type
_entity_poly.pdbx_seq_one_letter_code
_entity_poly.pdbx_strand_id
1 'polypeptide(L)'
;MPSRVRGHISRVANAKLFVLIVTNFVDMVGLLMIIPLMPFYARELGGGALVVSILMSSFTAAQLLSAPLWGRFSDKYGRRPALLIGLTAAGIAYVVFAFAHTIWLLLLSRVVQGAGGGTVGVIQAYVADSVEPENRAKALGWLSAATNVGVAIGPALGSAALNFGSRGPGIAAASLCLINIFFAWKFLRESRDMTEAHDKKPRASRTVIAHVFTHAAEPAPRLIWIYAIAMGAFSGLMAILALFLADRFGVGKDRIWIFYTYVGVISVVTRAGILGRLVDRYGEAQLSRIGLSLLATGLATLPLARGYPSLAVSVALIPLGTAFTFPCVTSMLSRVISSRERGLYMGVQQTFGGLARVLVPLWAGFSYDHFGKGVPMFTSAALVLATIALGYGIDDGRKAELRVAS
;
A
#
# COMPACT_ATOMS: atom_id res chain seq x y z
N MET A 1 -9.56 36.50 -17.68
CA MET A 1 -8.35 36.63 -16.82
C MET A 1 -7.13 36.70 -17.72
N PRO A 2 -6.22 37.66 -17.55
CA PRO A 2 -5.03 37.81 -18.41
C PRO A 2 -4.11 36.60 -18.32
N SER A 3 -3.50 36.22 -19.44
CA SER A 3 -2.62 35.03 -19.60
C SER A 3 -1.46 34.95 -18.60
N ARG A 4 -0.97 36.08 -18.13
CA ARG A 4 0.10 36.19 -17.10
C ARG A 4 -0.36 35.64 -15.72
N VAL A 5 -1.60 35.83 -15.34
CA VAL A 5 -2.14 35.34 -14.05
C VAL A 5 -2.31 33.84 -14.06
N ARG A 6 -2.80 33.25 -15.17
CA ARG A 6 -2.88 31.79 -15.36
C ARG A 6 -1.50 31.14 -15.31
N GLY A 7 -0.50 31.73 -15.95
CA GLY A 7 0.88 31.18 -15.93
C GLY A 7 1.53 31.22 -14.55
N HIS A 8 1.20 32.19 -13.71
CA HIS A 8 1.73 32.29 -12.35
C HIS A 8 1.07 31.28 -11.40
N ILE A 9 -0.27 31.11 -11.48
CA ILE A 9 -1.03 30.14 -10.69
C ILE A 9 -0.59 28.69 -11.02
N SER A 10 -0.38 28.37 -12.31
CA SER A 10 0.07 27.05 -12.71
C SER A 10 1.49 26.72 -12.23
N ARG A 11 2.41 27.70 -12.22
CA ARG A 11 3.77 27.52 -11.70
C ARG A 11 3.81 27.29 -10.19
N VAL A 12 2.98 27.99 -9.43
CA VAL A 12 2.88 27.84 -7.97
C VAL A 12 2.23 26.49 -7.61
N ALA A 13 1.19 26.07 -8.33
CA ALA A 13 0.57 24.74 -8.14
C ALA A 13 1.55 23.61 -8.45
N ASN A 14 2.32 23.72 -9.55
CA ASN A 14 3.33 22.74 -9.91
C ASN A 14 4.47 22.66 -8.87
N ALA A 15 4.89 23.79 -8.29
CA ALA A 15 5.91 23.81 -7.23
C ALA A 15 5.41 23.13 -5.95
N LYS A 16 4.16 23.39 -5.52
CA LYS A 16 3.54 22.72 -4.36
C LYS A 16 3.44 21.20 -4.59
N LEU A 17 3.00 20.79 -5.77
CA LEU A 17 2.88 19.37 -6.14
C LEU A 17 4.24 18.67 -6.16
N PHE A 18 5.26 19.31 -6.71
CA PHE A 18 6.64 18.80 -6.74
C PHE A 18 7.17 18.53 -5.32
N VAL A 19 7.01 19.50 -4.41
CA VAL A 19 7.43 19.34 -3.01
C VAL A 19 6.73 18.15 -2.36
N LEU A 20 5.42 18.00 -2.59
CA LEU A 20 4.64 16.89 -2.05
C LEU A 20 5.09 15.54 -2.62
N ILE A 21 5.38 15.47 -3.92
CA ILE A 21 5.88 14.26 -4.59
C ILE A 21 7.24 13.83 -4.00
N VAL A 22 8.17 14.78 -3.84
CA VAL A 22 9.48 14.50 -3.23
C VAL A 22 9.34 14.07 -1.78
N THR A 23 8.50 14.75 -1.00
CA THR A 23 8.23 14.39 0.40
C THR A 23 7.68 12.96 0.51
N ASN A 24 6.70 12.61 -0.32
CA ASN A 24 6.12 11.27 -0.33
C ASN A 24 7.10 10.20 -0.82
N PHE A 25 7.93 10.51 -1.81
CA PHE A 25 8.99 9.61 -2.28
C PHE A 25 9.99 9.27 -1.16
N VAL A 26 10.50 10.29 -0.47
CA VAL A 26 11.49 10.11 0.62
C VAL A 26 10.88 9.33 1.79
N ASP A 27 9.61 9.61 2.13
CA ASP A 27 8.89 8.86 3.17
C ASP A 27 8.75 7.37 2.82
N MET A 28 8.40 7.07 1.56
CA MET A 28 8.31 5.68 1.09
C MET A 28 9.67 4.98 1.04
N VAL A 29 10.73 5.66 0.66
CA VAL A 29 12.10 5.12 0.74
C VAL A 29 12.43 4.74 2.17
N GLY A 30 12.23 5.64 3.15
CA GLY A 30 12.50 5.38 4.57
C GLY A 30 11.72 4.17 5.10
N LEU A 31 10.43 4.09 4.76
CA LEU A 31 9.58 2.96 5.14
C LEU A 31 10.12 1.62 4.58
N LEU A 32 10.44 1.58 3.30
CA LEU A 32 10.86 0.35 2.62
C LEU A 32 12.32 -0.02 2.88
N MET A 33 13.14 0.87 3.40
CA MET A 33 14.48 0.52 3.92
C MET A 33 14.39 -0.46 5.09
N ILE A 34 13.35 -0.37 5.92
CA ILE A 34 13.22 -1.13 7.16
C ILE A 34 12.35 -2.38 7.00
N ILE A 35 11.27 -2.33 6.21
CA ILE A 35 10.30 -3.43 6.11
C ILE A 35 10.94 -4.78 5.79
N PRO A 36 11.82 -4.93 4.77
CA PRO A 36 12.44 -6.21 4.45
C PRO A 36 13.40 -6.73 5.51
N LEU A 37 13.95 -5.84 6.33
CA LEU A 37 14.92 -6.17 7.37
C LEU A 37 14.25 -6.51 8.71
N MET A 38 13.01 -6.05 8.93
CA MET A 38 12.26 -6.24 10.17
C MET A 38 12.22 -7.69 10.65
N PRO A 39 11.98 -8.71 9.78
CA PRO A 39 12.00 -10.11 10.20
C PRO A 39 13.32 -10.58 10.78
N PHE A 40 14.44 -10.08 10.27
CA PHE A 40 15.77 -10.42 10.78
C PHE A 40 16.02 -9.80 12.15
N TYR A 41 15.64 -8.53 12.37
CA TYR A 41 15.77 -7.88 13.68
C TYR A 41 14.87 -8.56 14.73
N ALA A 42 13.63 -8.90 14.36
CA ALA A 42 12.74 -9.62 15.26
C ALA A 42 13.32 -11.00 15.65
N ARG A 43 13.93 -11.71 14.69
CA ARG A 43 14.57 -13.02 14.92
C ARG A 43 15.82 -12.91 15.81
N GLU A 44 16.66 -11.89 15.61
CA GLU A 44 17.81 -11.61 16.47
C GLU A 44 17.40 -11.36 17.95
N LEU A 45 16.18 -10.90 18.17
CA LEU A 45 15.58 -10.70 19.50
C LEU A 45 14.73 -11.91 19.98
N GLY A 46 14.83 -13.06 19.33
CA GLY A 46 14.14 -14.29 19.70
C GLY A 46 12.69 -14.40 19.20
N GLY A 47 12.24 -13.51 18.29
CA GLY A 47 10.89 -13.54 17.73
C GLY A 47 10.72 -14.54 16.59
N GLY A 48 9.61 -15.32 16.62
CA GLY A 48 9.17 -16.19 15.52
C GLY A 48 8.40 -15.42 14.43
N ALA A 49 7.82 -16.17 13.48
CA ALA A 49 7.05 -15.56 12.38
C ALA A 49 5.78 -14.87 12.89
N LEU A 50 5.16 -15.35 13.95
CA LEU A 50 4.01 -14.69 14.58
C LEU A 50 4.40 -13.30 15.10
N VAL A 51 5.56 -13.18 15.76
CA VAL A 51 6.04 -11.88 16.26
C VAL A 51 6.28 -10.91 15.11
N VAL A 52 6.94 -11.35 14.03
CA VAL A 52 7.13 -10.55 12.82
C VAL A 52 5.80 -10.08 12.26
N SER A 53 4.83 -10.96 12.18
CA SER A 53 3.48 -10.65 11.68
C SER A 53 2.74 -9.66 12.59
N ILE A 54 2.91 -9.75 13.91
CA ILE A 54 2.37 -8.76 14.85
C ILE A 54 3.02 -7.39 14.61
N LEU A 55 4.33 -7.32 14.40
CA LEU A 55 5.03 -6.06 14.10
C LEU A 55 4.54 -5.42 12.79
N MET A 56 4.28 -6.23 11.75
CA MET A 56 3.74 -5.72 10.48
C MET A 56 2.28 -5.29 10.59
N SER A 57 1.47 -6.11 11.28
CA SER A 57 0.05 -5.83 11.49
C SER A 57 -0.18 -4.62 12.39
N SER A 58 0.65 -4.41 13.42
CA SER A 58 0.52 -3.28 14.35
C SER A 58 0.72 -1.93 13.65
N PHE A 59 1.66 -1.84 12.70
CA PHE A 59 1.81 -0.66 11.85
C PHE A 59 0.52 -0.36 11.08
N THR A 60 -0.03 -1.36 10.40
CA THR A 60 -1.24 -1.19 9.58
C THR A 60 -2.47 -0.91 10.45
N ALA A 61 -2.60 -1.56 11.59
CA ALA A 61 -3.68 -1.32 12.55
C ALA A 61 -3.63 0.11 13.10
N ALA A 62 -2.46 0.57 13.53
CA ALA A 62 -2.28 1.94 14.00
C ALA A 62 -2.58 2.97 12.89
N GLN A 63 -2.15 2.71 11.65
CA GLN A 63 -2.45 3.55 10.49
C GLN A 63 -3.95 3.62 10.19
N LEU A 64 -4.65 2.48 10.21
CA LEU A 64 -6.09 2.40 9.95
C LEU A 64 -6.90 3.15 11.03
N LEU A 65 -6.52 2.99 12.29
CA LEU A 65 -7.18 3.65 13.42
C LEU A 65 -6.90 5.16 13.46
N SER A 66 -5.69 5.59 13.10
CA SER A 66 -5.31 7.00 13.11
C SER A 66 -5.81 7.79 11.89
N ALA A 67 -6.05 7.15 10.75
CA ALA A 67 -6.43 7.83 9.51
C ALA A 67 -7.65 8.77 9.65
N PRO A 68 -8.77 8.41 10.32
CA PRO A 68 -9.88 9.34 10.53
C PRO A 68 -9.52 10.51 11.43
N LEU A 69 -8.61 10.31 12.41
CA LEU A 69 -8.13 11.37 13.30
C LEU A 69 -7.28 12.37 12.52
N TRP A 70 -6.39 11.89 11.66
CA TRP A 70 -5.60 12.74 10.77
C TRP A 70 -6.44 13.53 9.79
N GLY A 71 -7.50 12.93 9.24
CA GLY A 71 -8.47 13.63 8.41
C GLY A 71 -9.07 14.82 9.15
N ARG A 72 -9.64 14.61 10.34
CA ARG A 72 -10.23 15.67 11.17
C ARG A 72 -9.20 16.72 11.61
N PHE A 73 -8.02 16.27 12.02
CA PHE A 73 -6.93 17.17 12.43
C PHE A 73 -6.51 18.08 11.28
N SER A 74 -6.29 17.53 10.09
CA SER A 74 -5.89 18.28 8.91
C SER A 74 -6.99 19.20 8.38
N ASP A 75 -8.26 18.83 8.60
CA ASP A 75 -9.40 19.67 8.30
C ASP A 75 -9.51 20.85 9.27
N LYS A 76 -9.11 20.71 10.51
CA LYS A 76 -9.19 21.77 11.53
C LYS A 76 -7.96 22.69 11.53
N TYR A 77 -6.76 22.11 11.40
CA TYR A 77 -5.50 22.83 11.60
C TYR A 77 -4.69 23.05 10.32
N GLY A 78 -5.14 22.49 9.19
CA GLY A 78 -4.47 22.58 7.90
C GLY A 78 -3.72 21.31 7.49
N ARG A 79 -3.43 21.20 6.19
CA ARG A 79 -2.76 20.01 5.61
C ARG A 79 -1.28 19.96 6.00
N ARG A 80 -0.60 21.11 5.96
CA ARG A 80 0.83 21.22 6.26
C ARG A 80 1.21 20.79 7.67
N PRO A 81 0.57 21.25 8.75
CA PRO A 81 0.86 20.81 10.11
C PRO A 81 0.65 19.30 10.29
N ALA A 82 -0.44 18.75 9.71
CA ALA A 82 -0.73 17.33 9.78
C ALA A 82 0.40 16.48 9.16
N LEU A 83 0.88 16.87 7.98
CA LEU A 83 1.97 16.17 7.30
C LEU A 83 3.29 16.27 8.07
N LEU A 84 3.64 17.44 8.60
CA LEU A 84 4.87 17.62 9.38
C LEU A 84 4.87 16.80 10.67
N ILE A 85 3.75 16.74 11.39
CA ILE A 85 3.62 15.91 12.61
C ILE A 85 3.72 14.42 12.24
N GLY A 86 3.07 13.98 11.15
CA GLY A 86 3.16 12.60 10.67
C GLY A 86 4.60 12.20 10.32
N LEU A 87 5.33 13.05 9.59
CA LEU A 87 6.75 12.83 9.29
C LEU A 87 7.60 12.81 10.56
N THR A 88 7.33 13.70 11.53
CA THR A 88 8.05 13.72 12.80
C THR A 88 7.84 12.42 13.58
N ALA A 89 6.61 11.92 13.63
CA ALA A 89 6.30 10.62 14.22
C ALA A 89 7.06 9.47 13.53
N ALA A 90 7.15 9.48 12.21
CA ALA A 90 7.94 8.51 11.45
C ALA A 90 9.44 8.61 11.77
N GLY A 91 9.99 9.84 11.86
CA GLY A 91 11.39 10.07 12.26
C GLY A 91 11.71 9.51 13.65
N ILE A 92 10.84 9.79 14.63
CA ILE A 92 10.97 9.25 15.98
C ILE A 92 10.92 7.72 15.96
N ALA A 93 9.98 7.14 15.19
CA ALA A 93 9.86 5.69 15.06
C ALA A 93 11.13 5.05 14.47
N TYR A 94 11.78 5.67 13.50
CA TYR A 94 13.05 5.19 12.93
C TYR A 94 14.21 5.25 13.94
N VAL A 95 14.25 6.29 14.76
CA VAL A 95 15.23 6.37 15.86
C VAL A 95 14.97 5.25 16.88
N VAL A 96 13.72 5.07 17.31
CA VAL A 96 13.36 3.97 18.23
C VAL A 96 13.72 2.61 17.63
N PHE A 97 13.46 2.41 16.33
CA PHE A 97 13.85 1.20 15.63
C PHE A 97 15.38 0.97 15.63
N ALA A 98 16.17 2.01 15.35
CA ALA A 98 17.63 1.92 15.30
C ALA A 98 18.27 1.46 16.60
N PHE A 99 17.65 1.83 17.73
CA PHE A 99 18.12 1.52 19.09
C PHE A 99 17.28 0.44 19.79
N ALA A 100 16.40 -0.25 19.04
CA ALA A 100 15.57 -1.29 19.61
C ALA A 100 16.43 -2.51 19.99
N HIS A 101 16.41 -2.86 21.27
CA HIS A 101 17.06 -4.03 21.85
C HIS A 101 16.05 -5.02 22.47
N THR A 102 14.76 -4.77 22.29
CA THR A 102 13.67 -5.64 22.69
C THR A 102 12.56 -5.65 21.62
N ILE A 103 11.79 -6.73 21.56
CA ILE A 103 10.61 -6.84 20.69
C ILE A 103 9.60 -5.73 20.97
N TRP A 104 9.45 -5.31 22.24
CA TRP A 104 8.55 -4.24 22.65
C TRP A 104 8.93 -2.87 22.06
N LEU A 105 10.23 -2.56 21.96
CA LEU A 105 10.69 -1.34 21.30
C LEU A 105 10.48 -1.40 19.78
N LEU A 106 10.67 -2.56 19.16
CA LEU A 106 10.29 -2.76 17.77
C LEU A 106 8.79 -2.53 17.56
N LEU A 107 7.95 -3.10 18.43
CA LEU A 107 6.50 -2.92 18.39
C LEU A 107 6.12 -1.44 18.56
N LEU A 108 6.70 -0.77 19.54
CA LEU A 108 6.49 0.66 19.76
C LEU A 108 6.84 1.47 18.51
N SER A 109 8.00 1.19 17.89
CA SER A 109 8.39 1.86 16.65
C SER A 109 7.35 1.66 15.53
N ARG A 110 6.76 0.45 15.40
CA ARG A 110 5.73 0.16 14.41
C ARG A 110 4.43 0.90 14.69
N VAL A 111 3.99 0.90 15.95
CA VAL A 111 2.76 1.60 16.35
C VAL A 111 2.89 3.12 16.13
N VAL A 112 4.00 3.71 16.58
CA VAL A 112 4.26 5.16 16.38
C VAL A 112 4.33 5.52 14.91
N GLN A 113 5.06 4.73 14.11
CA GLN A 113 5.16 4.95 12.66
C GLN A 113 3.80 4.79 11.97
N GLY A 114 3.03 3.76 12.32
CA GLY A 114 1.69 3.53 11.79
C GLY A 114 0.73 4.67 12.15
N ALA A 115 0.76 5.10 13.41
CA ALA A 115 -0.04 6.23 13.86
C ALA A 115 0.30 7.53 13.10
N GLY A 116 1.57 7.81 12.83
CA GLY A 116 2.00 8.91 11.97
C GLY A 116 1.64 8.71 10.49
N GLY A 117 1.66 7.45 10.01
CA GLY A 117 1.38 7.07 8.62
C GLY A 117 -0.08 7.21 8.17
N GLY A 118 -1.01 7.52 9.08
CA GLY A 118 -2.42 7.81 8.75
C GLY A 118 -2.63 9.06 7.87
N THR A 119 -1.55 9.77 7.53
CA THR A 119 -1.54 10.98 6.70
C THR A 119 -1.72 10.75 5.20
N VAL A 120 -1.82 9.51 4.72
CA VAL A 120 -2.05 9.21 3.28
C VAL A 120 -3.29 9.92 2.74
N GLY A 121 -4.39 9.92 3.50
CA GLY A 121 -5.60 10.68 3.15
C GLY A 121 -5.38 12.19 3.12
N VAL A 122 -4.51 12.71 3.99
CA VAL A 122 -4.13 14.13 4.02
C VAL A 122 -3.34 14.51 2.76
N ILE A 123 -2.43 13.63 2.30
CA ILE A 123 -1.68 13.83 1.04
C ILE A 123 -2.65 13.91 -0.16
N GLN A 124 -3.62 13.01 -0.23
CA GLN A 124 -4.63 13.02 -1.30
C GLN A 124 -5.49 14.29 -1.25
N ALA A 125 -5.90 14.71 -0.05
CA ALA A 125 -6.64 15.95 0.15
C ALA A 125 -5.79 17.17 -0.24
N TYR A 126 -4.50 17.20 0.11
CA TYR A 126 -3.57 18.27 -0.31
C TYR A 126 -3.52 18.41 -1.84
N VAL A 127 -3.43 17.28 -2.57
CA VAL A 127 -3.47 17.29 -4.04
C VAL A 127 -4.80 17.85 -4.54
N ALA A 128 -5.93 17.42 -3.94
CA ALA A 128 -7.25 17.90 -4.32
C ALA A 128 -7.44 19.40 -4.08
N ASP A 129 -6.83 19.95 -3.02
CA ASP A 129 -6.90 21.37 -2.68
C ASP A 129 -5.92 22.23 -3.53
N SER A 130 -4.82 21.64 -4.06
CA SER A 130 -3.76 22.35 -4.75
C SER A 130 -3.84 22.31 -6.27
N VAL A 131 -4.63 21.38 -6.84
CA VAL A 131 -4.65 21.10 -8.29
C VAL A 131 -6.08 21.20 -8.83
N GLU A 132 -6.24 21.83 -9.99
CA GLU A 132 -7.51 21.92 -10.69
C GLU A 132 -8.13 20.53 -10.95
N PRO A 133 -9.48 20.38 -10.93
CA PRO A 133 -10.16 19.09 -11.05
C PRO A 133 -9.69 18.24 -12.23
N GLU A 134 -9.46 18.88 -13.39
CA GLU A 134 -9.04 18.23 -14.64
C GLU A 134 -7.64 17.61 -14.53
N ASN A 135 -6.76 18.17 -13.69
CA ASN A 135 -5.38 17.74 -13.51
C ASN A 135 -5.17 16.83 -12.29
N ARG A 136 -6.18 16.62 -11.44
CA ARG A 136 -6.06 15.83 -10.19
C ARG A 136 -5.63 14.38 -10.45
N ALA A 137 -6.22 13.73 -11.45
CA ALA A 137 -5.87 12.37 -11.81
C ALA A 137 -4.40 12.23 -12.19
N LYS A 138 -3.87 13.20 -12.97
CA LYS A 138 -2.46 13.24 -13.36
C LYS A 138 -1.54 13.48 -12.15
N ALA A 139 -1.92 14.37 -11.25
CA ALA A 139 -1.16 14.66 -10.02
C ALA A 139 -1.09 13.45 -9.09
N LEU A 140 -2.22 12.75 -8.87
CA LEU A 140 -2.26 11.50 -8.12
C LEU A 140 -1.47 10.38 -8.80
N GLY A 141 -1.43 10.36 -10.13
CA GLY A 141 -0.59 9.46 -10.91
C GLY A 141 0.90 9.69 -10.65
N TRP A 142 1.37 10.93 -10.64
CA TRP A 142 2.76 11.26 -10.29
C TRP A 142 3.10 10.91 -8.83
N LEU A 143 2.18 11.13 -7.91
CA LEU A 143 2.36 10.74 -6.51
C LEU A 143 2.51 9.22 -6.38
N SER A 144 1.66 8.45 -7.08
CA SER A 144 1.75 6.99 -7.11
C SER A 144 3.04 6.50 -7.76
N ALA A 145 3.51 7.17 -8.82
CA ALA A 145 4.79 6.85 -9.45
C ALA A 145 5.96 7.05 -8.49
N ALA A 146 5.99 8.18 -7.77
CA ALA A 146 6.99 8.47 -6.74
C ALA A 146 6.98 7.41 -5.62
N THR A 147 5.79 7.03 -5.14
CA THR A 147 5.63 5.93 -4.17
C THR A 147 6.26 4.64 -4.70
N ASN A 148 5.94 4.24 -5.94
CA ASN A 148 6.44 3.00 -6.52
C ASN A 148 7.96 2.99 -6.72
N VAL A 149 8.55 4.13 -7.12
CA VAL A 149 10.01 4.28 -7.21
C VAL A 149 10.66 4.16 -5.83
N GLY A 150 10.05 4.76 -4.80
CA GLY A 150 10.48 4.60 -3.40
C GLY A 150 10.45 3.14 -2.94
N VAL A 151 9.37 2.42 -3.29
CA VAL A 151 9.24 0.98 -3.01
C VAL A 151 10.35 0.16 -3.67
N ALA A 152 10.75 0.48 -4.89
CA ALA A 152 11.78 -0.24 -5.61
C ALA A 152 13.21 0.03 -5.06
N ILE A 153 13.50 1.27 -4.66
CA ILE A 153 14.84 1.70 -4.23
C ILE A 153 15.08 1.47 -2.73
N GLY A 154 14.04 1.65 -1.90
CA GLY A 154 14.12 1.57 -0.45
C GLY A 154 14.86 0.34 0.07
N PRO A 155 14.48 -0.89 -0.33
CA PRO A 155 15.13 -2.12 0.13
C PRO A 155 16.63 -2.15 -0.13
N ALA A 156 17.08 -1.69 -1.31
CA ALA A 156 18.49 -1.64 -1.68
C ALA A 156 19.27 -0.67 -0.77
N LEU A 157 18.72 0.52 -0.51
CA LEU A 157 19.31 1.49 0.41
C LEU A 157 19.34 0.95 1.85
N GLY A 158 18.30 0.24 2.29
CA GLY A 158 18.27 -0.40 3.60
C GLY A 158 19.38 -1.45 3.78
N SER A 159 19.56 -2.32 2.78
CA SER A 159 20.64 -3.31 2.81
C SER A 159 22.03 -2.66 2.70
N ALA A 160 22.20 -1.63 1.87
CA ALA A 160 23.45 -0.87 1.80
C ALA A 160 23.80 -0.20 3.14
N ALA A 161 22.80 0.29 3.86
CA ALA A 161 23.00 0.90 5.17
C ALA A 161 23.48 -0.10 6.25
N LEU A 162 23.31 -1.42 6.04
CA LEU A 162 23.89 -2.45 6.93
C LEU A 162 25.43 -2.42 6.97
N ASN A 163 26.09 -1.87 5.94
CA ASN A 163 27.55 -1.69 5.93
C ASN A 163 28.03 -0.76 7.07
N PHE A 164 27.13 0.07 7.61
CA PHE A 164 27.39 0.93 8.77
C PHE A 164 26.96 0.27 10.11
N GLY A 165 26.79 -1.05 10.12
CA GLY A 165 26.37 -1.85 11.27
C GLY A 165 24.86 -2.08 11.36
N SER A 166 24.44 -2.86 12.37
CA SER A 166 23.03 -3.24 12.54
C SER A 166 22.08 -2.06 12.78
N ARG A 167 22.55 -0.94 13.30
CA ARG A 167 21.77 0.30 13.49
C ARG A 167 21.69 1.14 12.22
N GLY A 168 22.53 0.87 11.22
CA GLY A 168 22.68 1.64 9.99
C GLY A 168 21.36 1.92 9.26
N PRO A 169 20.51 0.92 8.98
CA PRO A 169 19.24 1.13 8.29
C PRO A 169 18.28 2.08 9.03
N GLY A 170 18.17 1.93 10.35
CA GLY A 170 17.31 2.80 11.16
C GLY A 170 17.84 4.24 11.23
N ILE A 171 19.16 4.42 11.40
CA ILE A 171 19.80 5.74 11.42
C ILE A 171 19.68 6.41 10.04
N ALA A 172 19.91 5.67 8.95
CA ALA A 172 19.78 6.20 7.61
C ALA A 172 18.32 6.62 7.29
N ALA A 173 17.33 5.80 7.67
CA ALA A 173 15.93 6.14 7.53
C ALA A 173 15.53 7.37 8.38
N ALA A 174 16.02 7.47 9.62
CA ALA A 174 15.81 8.63 10.48
C ALA A 174 16.44 9.90 9.88
N SER A 175 17.68 9.82 9.35
CA SER A 175 18.37 10.93 8.71
C SER A 175 17.62 11.41 7.46
N LEU A 176 17.19 10.50 6.60
CA LEU A 176 16.36 10.82 5.44
C LEU A 176 15.05 11.48 5.85
N CYS A 177 14.42 10.98 6.92
CA CYS A 177 13.18 11.56 7.45
C CYS A 177 13.41 12.97 7.99
N LEU A 178 14.51 13.23 8.71
CA LEU A 178 14.87 14.57 9.20
C LEU A 178 15.11 15.54 8.04
N ILE A 179 15.83 15.12 7.00
CA ILE A 179 16.01 15.91 5.77
C ILE A 179 14.65 16.21 5.13
N ASN A 180 13.77 15.21 5.07
CA ASN A 180 12.42 15.35 4.52
C ASN A 180 11.54 16.30 5.35
N ILE A 181 11.62 16.25 6.68
CA ILE A 181 10.92 17.17 7.57
C ILE A 181 11.40 18.61 7.32
N PHE A 182 12.73 18.82 7.26
CA PHE A 182 13.30 20.14 6.99
C PHE A 182 12.88 20.65 5.60
N PHE A 183 12.93 19.81 4.57
CA PHE A 183 12.50 20.12 3.23
C PHE A 183 11.01 20.48 3.18
N ALA A 184 10.15 19.66 3.78
CA ALA A 184 8.71 19.91 3.85
C ALA A 184 8.40 21.17 4.68
N TRP A 185 9.07 21.37 5.82
CA TRP A 185 8.91 22.58 6.63
C TRP A 185 9.23 23.86 5.88
N LYS A 186 10.31 23.86 5.08
CA LYS A 186 10.76 25.03 4.33
C LYS A 186 9.93 25.30 3.07
N PHE A 187 9.56 24.26 2.32
CA PHE A 187 9.00 24.40 0.98
C PHE A 187 7.52 24.03 0.86
N LEU A 188 6.98 23.21 1.76
CA LEU A 188 5.57 22.85 1.72
C LEU A 188 4.73 24.00 2.26
N ARG A 189 3.91 24.59 1.39
CA ARG A 189 2.98 25.65 1.76
C ARG A 189 1.63 25.06 2.13
N GLU A 190 0.83 25.78 2.95
CA GLU A 190 -0.54 25.37 3.22
C GLU A 190 -1.36 25.38 1.92
N SER A 191 -2.15 24.32 1.73
CA SER A 191 -2.99 24.17 0.54
C SER A 191 -4.44 24.54 0.78
N ARG A 192 -4.88 24.44 2.05
CA ARG A 192 -6.26 24.69 2.43
C ARG A 192 -6.52 26.16 2.66
N ASP A 193 -7.65 26.63 2.13
CA ASP A 193 -8.22 27.89 2.54
C ASP A 193 -9.00 27.69 3.86
N MET A 194 -8.46 28.26 4.94
CA MET A 194 -9.02 28.09 6.29
C MET A 194 -10.29 28.93 6.51
N THR A 195 -10.66 29.78 5.55
CA THR A 195 -11.87 30.63 5.64
C THR A 195 -13.12 29.89 5.17
N GLU A 196 -12.99 28.81 4.40
CA GLU A 196 -14.12 28.00 3.94
C GLU A 196 -14.48 26.90 4.94
N ALA A 197 -15.54 27.10 5.70
CA ALA A 197 -16.12 26.03 6.53
C ALA A 197 -16.82 24.99 5.65
N HIS A 198 -16.19 23.81 5.47
CA HIS A 198 -16.82 22.68 4.78
C HIS A 198 -17.56 21.81 5.78
N ASP A 199 -18.83 22.08 5.98
CA ASP A 199 -19.76 21.21 6.71
C ASP A 199 -20.13 19.98 5.85
N LYS A 200 -19.18 19.07 5.65
CA LYS A 200 -19.49 17.74 5.10
C LYS A 200 -19.89 16.83 6.25
N LYS A 201 -21.21 16.69 6.46
CA LYS A 201 -21.73 15.64 7.33
C LYS A 201 -21.18 14.28 6.90
N PRO A 202 -20.54 13.51 7.80
CA PRO A 202 -20.06 12.18 7.47
C PRO A 202 -21.25 11.32 7.08
N ARG A 203 -21.33 10.88 5.81
CA ARG A 203 -22.29 9.86 5.40
C ARG A 203 -22.02 8.57 6.17
N ALA A 204 -23.09 7.90 6.58
CA ALA A 204 -23.03 6.74 7.43
C ALA A 204 -22.30 5.55 6.77
N SER A 205 -20.97 5.48 6.94
CA SER A 205 -20.15 4.34 6.48
C SER A 205 -20.63 3.02 7.09
N ARG A 206 -21.27 3.06 8.27
CA ARG A 206 -21.79 1.88 8.98
C ARG A 206 -22.84 1.12 8.15
N THR A 207 -23.73 1.82 7.45
CA THR A 207 -24.76 1.19 6.62
C THR A 207 -24.14 0.45 5.44
N VAL A 208 -23.15 1.04 4.77
CA VAL A 208 -22.45 0.38 3.65
C VAL A 208 -21.59 -0.78 4.13
N ILE A 209 -20.94 -0.66 5.28
CA ILE A 209 -20.18 -1.78 5.87
C ILE A 209 -21.14 -2.96 6.16
N ALA A 210 -22.28 -2.69 6.80
CA ALA A 210 -23.28 -3.73 7.04
C ALA A 210 -23.79 -4.34 5.71
N HIS A 211 -24.04 -3.51 4.69
CA HIS A 211 -24.47 -3.94 3.37
C HIS A 211 -23.46 -4.91 2.71
N VAL A 212 -22.17 -4.66 2.82
CA VAL A 212 -21.12 -5.53 2.28
C VAL A 212 -21.15 -6.93 2.91
N PHE A 213 -21.52 -7.04 4.20
CA PHE A 213 -21.64 -8.34 4.85
C PHE A 213 -22.97 -9.05 4.54
N THR A 214 -24.07 -8.30 4.47
CA THR A 214 -25.39 -8.88 4.32
C THR A 214 -25.79 -9.18 2.87
N HIS A 215 -25.18 -8.47 1.90
CA HIS A 215 -25.48 -8.57 0.47
C HIS A 215 -24.25 -9.00 -0.34
N ALA A 216 -23.52 -10.02 0.16
CA ALA A 216 -22.27 -10.47 -0.45
C ALA A 216 -22.41 -10.99 -1.91
N ALA A 217 -23.62 -11.25 -2.38
CA ALA A 217 -23.92 -11.69 -3.75
C ALA A 217 -24.00 -10.51 -4.76
N GLU A 218 -24.13 -9.27 -4.29
CA GLU A 218 -24.19 -8.11 -5.18
C GLU A 218 -22.82 -7.73 -5.76
N PRO A 219 -22.78 -7.07 -6.95
CA PRO A 219 -21.51 -6.78 -7.63
C PRO A 219 -20.53 -5.94 -6.79
N ALA A 220 -21.00 -4.88 -6.10
CA ALA A 220 -20.13 -3.99 -5.34
C ALA A 220 -19.52 -4.68 -4.10
N PRO A 221 -20.29 -5.36 -3.21
CA PRO A 221 -19.76 -6.20 -2.14
C PRO A 221 -18.77 -7.27 -2.63
N ARG A 222 -19.08 -7.97 -3.73
CA ARG A 222 -18.18 -9.00 -4.31
C ARG A 222 -16.81 -8.42 -4.68
N LEU A 223 -16.79 -7.25 -5.33
CA LEU A 223 -15.54 -6.56 -5.69
C LEU A 223 -14.75 -6.12 -4.46
N ILE A 224 -15.43 -5.70 -3.39
CA ILE A 224 -14.78 -5.35 -2.11
C ILE A 224 -14.14 -6.59 -1.48
N TRP A 225 -14.83 -7.74 -1.46
CA TRP A 225 -14.27 -8.99 -0.94
C TRP A 225 -13.10 -9.51 -1.77
N ILE A 226 -13.20 -9.48 -3.11
CA ILE A 226 -12.09 -9.85 -3.99
C ILE A 226 -10.86 -8.98 -3.69
N TYR A 227 -11.04 -7.67 -3.56
CA TYR A 227 -9.96 -6.75 -3.21
C TYR A 227 -9.34 -7.07 -1.85
N ALA A 228 -10.18 -7.26 -0.82
CA ALA A 228 -9.73 -7.50 0.55
C ALA A 228 -8.94 -8.81 0.67
N ILE A 229 -9.44 -9.91 0.09
CA ILE A 229 -8.81 -11.23 0.15
C ILE A 229 -7.46 -11.20 -0.61
N ALA A 230 -7.43 -10.64 -1.82
CA ALA A 230 -6.19 -10.53 -2.59
C ALA A 230 -5.16 -9.63 -1.88
N MET A 231 -5.60 -8.52 -1.26
CA MET A 231 -4.75 -7.61 -0.49
C MET A 231 -4.21 -8.31 0.76
N GLY A 232 -5.05 -9.05 1.47
CA GLY A 232 -4.65 -9.84 2.63
C GLY A 232 -3.62 -10.90 2.27
N ALA A 233 -3.87 -11.69 1.22
CA ALA A 233 -2.96 -12.72 0.74
C ALA A 233 -1.57 -12.16 0.38
N PHE A 234 -1.55 -11.03 -0.35
CA PHE A 234 -0.31 -10.34 -0.66
C PHE A 234 0.41 -9.83 0.59
N SER A 235 -0.32 -9.20 1.52
CA SER A 235 0.26 -8.65 2.76
C SER A 235 0.74 -9.75 3.70
N GLY A 236 0.00 -10.87 3.80
CA GLY A 236 0.41 -12.04 4.56
C GLY A 236 1.72 -12.62 4.06
N LEU A 237 1.86 -12.76 2.73
CA LEU A 237 3.12 -13.19 2.15
C LEU A 237 4.25 -12.21 2.45
N MET A 238 4.04 -10.90 2.24
CA MET A 238 5.08 -9.89 2.46
C MET A 238 5.58 -9.88 3.91
N ALA A 239 4.74 -10.21 4.89
CA ALA A 239 5.12 -10.29 6.28
C ALA A 239 6.12 -11.44 6.56
N ILE A 240 5.95 -12.58 5.90
CA ILE A 240 6.76 -13.80 6.14
C ILE A 240 7.79 -14.09 5.04
N LEU A 241 7.75 -13.37 3.91
CA LEU A 241 8.60 -13.66 2.74
C LEU A 241 10.09 -13.70 3.09
N ALA A 242 10.58 -12.71 3.85
CA ALA A 242 11.98 -12.66 4.22
C ALA A 242 12.38 -13.84 5.12
N LEU A 243 11.51 -14.27 6.04
CA LEU A 243 11.72 -15.46 6.87
C LEU A 243 11.74 -16.73 6.01
N PHE A 244 10.79 -16.85 5.10
CA PHE A 244 10.73 -18.00 4.20
C PHE A 244 11.98 -18.11 3.32
N LEU A 245 12.45 -17.00 2.76
CA LEU A 245 13.66 -16.95 1.94
C LEU A 245 14.91 -17.27 2.77
N ALA A 246 14.99 -16.78 4.00
CA ALA A 246 16.08 -17.11 4.91
C ALA A 246 16.09 -18.59 5.29
N ASP A 247 14.93 -19.13 5.66
CA ASP A 247 14.81 -20.50 6.17
C ASP A 247 14.97 -21.58 5.10
N ARG A 248 14.58 -21.30 3.85
CA ARG A 248 14.57 -22.30 2.78
C ARG A 248 15.71 -22.15 1.79
N PHE A 249 16.16 -20.92 1.56
CA PHE A 249 17.17 -20.60 0.54
C PHE A 249 18.42 -19.95 1.13
N GLY A 250 18.50 -19.78 2.44
CA GLY A 250 19.66 -19.16 3.11
C GLY A 250 19.89 -17.70 2.75
N VAL A 251 18.83 -16.98 2.34
CA VAL A 251 18.93 -15.57 1.96
C VAL A 251 19.12 -14.71 3.22
N GLY A 252 20.28 -14.10 3.36
CA GLY A 252 20.59 -13.21 4.47
C GLY A 252 20.03 -11.80 4.32
N LYS A 253 20.17 -11.02 5.40
CA LYS A 253 19.73 -9.61 5.44
C LYS A 253 20.46 -8.72 4.43
N ASP A 254 21.66 -9.10 4.01
CA ASP A 254 22.47 -8.43 2.99
C ASP A 254 21.92 -8.59 1.57
N ARG A 255 21.18 -9.69 1.28
CA ARG A 255 20.68 -10.03 -0.06
C ARG A 255 19.17 -9.94 -0.20
N ILE A 256 18.42 -9.75 0.88
CA ILE A 256 16.96 -9.74 0.85
C ILE A 256 16.39 -8.64 -0.05
N TRP A 257 17.10 -7.52 -0.19
CA TRP A 257 16.70 -6.40 -1.02
C TRP A 257 16.49 -6.80 -2.49
N ILE A 258 17.22 -7.79 -3.00
CA ILE A 258 17.13 -8.27 -4.39
C ILE A 258 15.68 -8.71 -4.67
N PHE A 259 15.08 -9.46 -3.75
CA PHE A 259 13.72 -9.98 -3.91
C PHE A 259 12.66 -8.89 -3.83
N TYR A 260 12.78 -7.97 -2.87
CA TYR A 260 11.82 -6.85 -2.75
C TYR A 260 11.95 -5.86 -3.91
N THR A 261 13.17 -5.57 -4.36
CA THR A 261 13.39 -4.74 -5.55
C THR A 261 12.86 -5.44 -6.81
N TYR A 262 13.08 -6.76 -6.95
CA TYR A 262 12.54 -7.56 -8.04
C TYR A 262 11.01 -7.49 -8.10
N VAL A 263 10.32 -7.69 -6.98
CA VAL A 263 8.87 -7.51 -6.85
C VAL A 263 8.44 -6.09 -7.21
N GLY A 264 9.16 -5.09 -6.71
CA GLY A 264 8.88 -3.67 -6.99
C GLY A 264 9.03 -3.33 -8.46
N VAL A 265 10.12 -3.73 -9.10
CA VAL A 265 10.39 -3.47 -10.53
C VAL A 265 9.33 -4.12 -11.42
N ILE A 266 9.01 -5.39 -11.18
CA ILE A 266 7.94 -6.07 -11.94
C ILE A 266 6.62 -5.34 -11.78
N SER A 267 6.25 -4.94 -10.55
CA SER A 267 5.02 -4.20 -10.30
C SER A 267 4.96 -2.88 -11.06
N VAL A 268 6.06 -2.11 -11.06
CA VAL A 268 6.16 -0.82 -11.76
C VAL A 268 6.07 -1.00 -13.27
N VAL A 269 6.90 -1.89 -13.83
CA VAL A 269 6.94 -2.16 -15.28
C VAL A 269 5.57 -2.64 -15.78
N THR A 270 4.94 -3.54 -15.04
CA THR A 270 3.62 -4.07 -15.41
C THR A 270 2.55 -2.98 -15.41
N ARG A 271 2.49 -2.16 -14.36
CA ARG A 271 1.48 -1.09 -14.24
C ARG A 271 1.71 0.05 -15.23
N ALA A 272 2.96 0.46 -15.44
CA ALA A 272 3.28 1.59 -16.31
C ALA A 272 3.27 1.22 -17.81
N GLY A 273 3.75 0.00 -18.17
CA GLY A 273 3.99 -0.38 -19.56
C GLY A 273 2.95 -1.31 -20.16
N ILE A 274 2.36 -2.19 -19.37
CA ILE A 274 1.61 -3.34 -19.89
C ILE A 274 0.11 -3.24 -19.57
N LEU A 275 -0.24 -2.80 -18.35
CA LEU A 275 -1.61 -2.83 -17.85
C LEU A 275 -2.62 -2.17 -18.78
N GLY A 276 -2.36 -0.96 -19.27
CA GLY A 276 -3.30 -0.22 -20.12
C GLY A 276 -3.65 -1.00 -21.40
N ARG A 277 -2.62 -1.50 -22.11
CA ARG A 277 -2.82 -2.28 -23.35
C ARG A 277 -3.60 -3.56 -23.12
N LEU A 278 -3.37 -4.23 -21.98
CA LEU A 278 -4.09 -5.46 -21.65
C LEU A 278 -5.53 -5.18 -21.24
N VAL A 279 -5.80 -4.09 -20.52
CA VAL A 279 -7.17 -3.64 -20.19
C VAL A 279 -7.95 -3.34 -21.47
N ASP A 280 -7.33 -2.66 -22.45
CA ASP A 280 -7.98 -2.35 -23.73
C ASP A 280 -8.31 -3.61 -24.52
N ARG A 281 -7.46 -4.64 -24.44
CA ARG A 281 -7.61 -5.89 -25.20
C ARG A 281 -8.57 -6.89 -24.56
N TYR A 282 -8.45 -7.10 -23.24
CA TYR A 282 -9.15 -8.17 -22.53
C TYR A 282 -10.31 -7.67 -21.66
N GLY A 283 -10.35 -6.38 -21.34
CA GLY A 283 -11.27 -5.81 -20.37
C GLY A 283 -10.83 -6.04 -18.91
N GLU A 284 -11.40 -5.24 -18.00
CA GLU A 284 -11.02 -5.26 -16.57
C GLU A 284 -11.43 -6.54 -15.87
N ALA A 285 -12.61 -7.07 -16.16
CA ALA A 285 -13.12 -8.27 -15.50
C ALA A 285 -12.30 -9.51 -15.84
N GLN A 286 -11.92 -9.70 -17.09
CA GLN A 286 -11.08 -10.82 -17.50
C GLN A 286 -9.66 -10.66 -16.97
N LEU A 287 -9.11 -9.44 -17.04
CA LEU A 287 -7.75 -9.17 -16.57
C LEU A 287 -7.63 -9.32 -15.05
N SER A 288 -8.64 -8.94 -14.29
CA SER A 288 -8.66 -9.18 -12.83
C SER A 288 -8.66 -10.67 -12.49
N ARG A 289 -9.41 -11.51 -13.23
CA ARG A 289 -9.40 -12.97 -13.07
C ARG A 289 -8.04 -13.58 -13.40
N ILE A 290 -7.42 -13.15 -14.50
CA ILE A 290 -6.04 -13.54 -14.84
C ILE A 290 -5.09 -13.13 -13.71
N GLY A 291 -5.22 -11.92 -13.19
CA GLY A 291 -4.44 -11.44 -12.06
C GLY A 291 -4.58 -12.28 -10.80
N LEU A 292 -5.80 -12.64 -10.42
CA LEU A 292 -6.08 -13.54 -9.29
C LEU A 292 -5.47 -14.93 -9.51
N SER A 293 -5.58 -15.48 -10.73
CA SER A 293 -4.97 -16.76 -11.08
C SER A 293 -3.45 -16.73 -10.97
N LEU A 294 -2.79 -15.67 -11.46
CA LEU A 294 -1.35 -15.48 -11.35
C LEU A 294 -0.92 -15.35 -9.88
N LEU A 295 -1.64 -14.56 -9.08
CA LEU A 295 -1.38 -14.40 -7.66
C LEU A 295 -1.49 -15.75 -6.92
N ALA A 296 -2.57 -16.48 -7.14
CA ALA A 296 -2.80 -17.78 -6.52
C ALA A 296 -1.74 -18.81 -6.94
N THR A 297 -1.39 -18.86 -8.23
CA THR A 297 -0.35 -19.75 -8.74
C THR A 297 1.01 -19.40 -8.12
N GLY A 298 1.37 -18.12 -8.08
CA GLY A 298 2.61 -17.66 -7.44
C GLY A 298 2.68 -18.07 -5.96
N LEU A 299 1.60 -17.88 -5.21
CA LEU A 299 1.49 -18.29 -3.82
C LEU A 299 1.61 -19.81 -3.65
N ALA A 300 0.91 -20.61 -4.48
CA ALA A 300 0.92 -22.06 -4.40
C ALA A 300 2.26 -22.67 -4.81
N THR A 301 2.95 -22.11 -5.79
CA THR A 301 4.22 -22.63 -6.30
C THR A 301 5.44 -22.21 -5.47
N LEU A 302 5.35 -21.11 -4.73
CA LEU A 302 6.44 -20.58 -3.93
C LEU A 302 6.98 -21.58 -2.90
N PRO A 303 6.15 -22.28 -2.09
CA PRO A 303 6.63 -23.31 -1.17
C PRO A 303 7.21 -24.54 -1.86
N LEU A 304 6.86 -24.76 -3.12
CA LEU A 304 7.32 -25.90 -3.92
C LEU A 304 8.63 -25.63 -4.67
N ALA A 305 9.11 -24.38 -4.66
CA ALA A 305 10.34 -23.99 -5.32
C ALA A 305 11.55 -24.75 -4.76
N ARG A 306 12.33 -25.36 -5.65
CA ARG A 306 13.51 -26.18 -5.30
C ARG A 306 14.84 -25.47 -5.56
N GLY A 307 14.84 -24.36 -6.30
CA GLY A 307 16.02 -23.57 -6.65
C GLY A 307 15.67 -22.16 -7.07
N TYR A 308 16.69 -21.33 -7.27
CA TYR A 308 16.52 -19.92 -7.63
C TYR A 308 15.68 -19.67 -8.90
N PRO A 309 15.77 -20.47 -9.99
CA PRO A 309 14.93 -20.25 -11.17
C PRO A 309 13.45 -20.42 -10.87
N SER A 310 13.05 -21.51 -10.21
CA SER A 310 11.65 -21.75 -9.83
C SER A 310 11.16 -20.72 -8.81
N LEU A 311 12.03 -20.30 -7.88
CA LEU A 311 11.75 -19.22 -6.94
C LEU A 311 11.49 -17.89 -7.64
N ALA A 312 12.34 -17.51 -8.61
CA ALA A 312 12.18 -16.27 -9.37
C ALA A 312 10.86 -16.24 -10.13
N VAL A 313 10.47 -17.34 -10.77
CA VAL A 313 9.18 -17.43 -11.46
C VAL A 313 8.01 -17.29 -10.48
N SER A 314 8.03 -18.04 -9.36
CA SER A 314 6.95 -17.97 -8.35
C SER A 314 6.81 -16.57 -7.76
N VAL A 315 7.94 -15.92 -7.43
CA VAL A 315 7.96 -14.56 -6.90
C VAL A 315 7.49 -13.55 -7.94
N ALA A 316 7.78 -13.72 -9.25
CA ALA A 316 7.33 -12.83 -10.32
C ALA A 316 5.82 -12.86 -10.55
N LEU A 317 5.19 -14.02 -10.41
CA LEU A 317 3.75 -14.19 -10.62
C LEU A 317 2.92 -13.34 -9.62
N ILE A 318 3.44 -13.10 -8.43
CA ILE A 318 2.76 -12.38 -7.36
C ILE A 318 2.56 -10.89 -7.70
N PRO A 319 3.61 -10.10 -8.01
CA PRO A 319 3.43 -8.71 -8.42
C PRO A 319 2.69 -8.54 -9.74
N LEU A 320 2.84 -9.47 -10.69
CA LEU A 320 2.03 -9.51 -11.92
C LEU A 320 0.54 -9.65 -11.58
N GLY A 321 0.21 -10.62 -10.73
CA GLY A 321 -1.15 -10.85 -10.28
C GLY A 321 -1.76 -9.64 -9.59
N THR A 322 -1.05 -9.03 -8.64
CA THR A 322 -1.54 -7.85 -7.92
C THR A 322 -1.63 -6.60 -8.81
N ALA A 323 -0.71 -6.44 -9.78
CA ALA A 323 -0.71 -5.32 -10.71
C ALA A 323 -1.94 -5.33 -11.64
N PHE A 324 -2.44 -6.52 -12.00
CA PHE A 324 -3.67 -6.67 -12.77
C PHE A 324 -4.92 -6.61 -11.90
N THR A 325 -4.91 -7.24 -10.73
CA THR A 325 -6.11 -7.36 -9.88
C THR A 325 -6.54 -6.02 -9.29
N PHE A 326 -5.65 -5.32 -8.56
CA PHE A 326 -6.06 -4.16 -7.76
C PHE A 326 -6.61 -3.00 -8.58
N PRO A 327 -5.96 -2.54 -9.67
CA PRO A 327 -6.50 -1.46 -10.48
C PRO A 327 -7.82 -1.83 -11.16
N CYS A 328 -7.91 -3.05 -11.72
CA CYS A 328 -9.11 -3.51 -12.41
C CYS A 328 -10.31 -3.62 -11.46
N VAL A 329 -10.14 -4.24 -10.29
CA VAL A 329 -11.21 -4.38 -9.29
C VAL A 329 -11.67 -3.02 -8.78
N THR A 330 -10.74 -2.09 -8.53
CA THR A 330 -11.06 -0.73 -8.08
C THR A 330 -11.79 0.06 -9.17
N SER A 331 -11.38 -0.07 -10.42
CA SER A 331 -12.04 0.58 -11.56
C SER A 331 -13.46 0.02 -11.77
N MET A 332 -13.63 -1.32 -11.77
CA MET A 332 -14.95 -1.95 -11.85
C MET A 332 -15.87 -1.48 -10.72
N LEU A 333 -15.37 -1.43 -9.46
CA LEU A 333 -16.14 -0.93 -8.33
C LEU A 333 -16.62 0.51 -8.59
N SER A 334 -15.77 1.37 -9.14
CA SER A 334 -16.12 2.76 -9.43
C SER A 334 -17.20 2.90 -10.51
N ARG A 335 -17.37 1.91 -11.40
CA ARG A 335 -18.38 1.91 -12.47
C ARG A 335 -19.72 1.33 -12.01
N VAL A 336 -19.70 0.33 -11.13
CA VAL A 336 -20.94 -0.32 -10.62
C VAL A 336 -21.72 0.61 -9.68
N ILE A 337 -21.07 1.62 -9.12
CA ILE A 337 -21.63 2.49 -8.08
C ILE A 337 -21.93 3.87 -8.65
N SER A 338 -23.04 4.47 -8.20
CA SER A 338 -23.43 5.84 -8.55
C SER A 338 -22.32 6.84 -8.21
N SER A 339 -22.17 7.91 -9.01
CA SER A 339 -21.18 8.98 -8.77
C SER A 339 -21.29 9.60 -7.37
N ARG A 340 -22.53 9.61 -6.82
CA ARG A 340 -22.87 10.18 -5.51
C ARG A 340 -22.32 9.35 -4.34
N GLU A 341 -22.19 8.03 -4.50
CA GLU A 341 -21.77 7.08 -3.45
C GLU A 341 -20.35 6.54 -3.66
N ARG A 342 -19.75 6.84 -4.83
CA ARG A 342 -18.43 6.31 -5.23
C ARG A 342 -17.38 6.50 -4.14
N GLY A 343 -17.27 7.71 -3.57
CA GLY A 343 -16.29 7.98 -2.52
C GLY A 343 -16.51 7.15 -1.25
N LEU A 344 -17.78 6.88 -0.90
CA LEU A 344 -18.14 6.08 0.26
C LEU A 344 -17.72 4.61 0.09
N TYR A 345 -18.09 3.99 -1.05
CA TYR A 345 -17.73 2.60 -1.34
C TYR A 345 -16.23 2.40 -1.53
N MET A 346 -15.54 3.35 -2.17
CA MET A 346 -14.07 3.33 -2.27
C MET A 346 -13.41 3.41 -0.89
N GLY A 347 -13.96 4.22 0.02
CA GLY A 347 -13.51 4.26 1.42
C GLY A 347 -13.74 2.93 2.15
N VAL A 348 -14.90 2.31 1.96
CA VAL A 348 -15.21 0.98 2.52
C VAL A 348 -14.27 -0.09 1.95
N GLN A 349 -14.00 -0.09 0.63
CA GLN A 349 -13.00 -0.98 0.02
C GLN A 349 -11.63 -0.85 0.69
N GLN A 350 -11.17 0.38 0.95
CA GLN A 350 -9.89 0.61 1.64
C GLN A 350 -9.92 0.14 3.09
N THR A 351 -11.07 0.26 3.77
CA THR A 351 -11.25 -0.26 5.14
C THR A 351 -11.15 -1.78 5.18
N PHE A 352 -11.85 -2.49 4.28
CA PHE A 352 -11.78 -3.95 4.18
C PHE A 352 -10.36 -4.43 3.80
N GLY A 353 -9.72 -3.76 2.83
CA GLY A 353 -8.32 -4.01 2.49
C GLY A 353 -7.37 -3.74 3.65
N GLY A 354 -7.63 -2.71 4.46
CA GLY A 354 -6.90 -2.39 5.67
C GLY A 354 -7.05 -3.48 6.75
N LEU A 355 -8.26 -3.94 7.01
CA LEU A 355 -8.54 -5.05 7.92
C LEU A 355 -7.85 -6.34 7.47
N ALA A 356 -7.91 -6.65 6.19
CA ALA A 356 -7.22 -7.82 5.62
C ALA A 356 -5.69 -7.72 5.79
N ARG A 357 -5.11 -6.54 5.63
CA ARG A 357 -3.67 -6.27 5.89
C ARG A 357 -3.28 -6.39 7.37
N VAL A 358 -4.23 -6.37 8.29
CA VAL A 358 -4.00 -6.63 9.71
C VAL A 358 -4.16 -8.11 10.02
N LEU A 359 -5.27 -8.72 9.59
CA LEU A 359 -5.66 -10.07 10.01
C LEU A 359 -4.88 -11.18 9.30
N VAL A 360 -4.68 -11.06 7.98
CA VAL A 360 -4.04 -12.14 7.21
C VAL A 360 -2.55 -12.31 7.53
N PRO A 361 -1.73 -11.26 7.75
CA PRO A 361 -0.39 -11.46 8.28
C PRO A 361 -0.34 -12.18 9.62
N LEU A 362 -1.26 -11.90 10.54
CA LEU A 362 -1.34 -12.61 11.84
C LEU A 362 -1.59 -14.12 11.63
N TRP A 363 -2.54 -14.47 10.75
CA TRP A 363 -2.73 -15.85 10.35
C TRP A 363 -1.48 -16.44 9.68
N ALA A 364 -0.83 -15.68 8.81
CA ALA A 364 0.37 -16.14 8.11
C ALA A 364 1.51 -16.46 9.07
N GLY A 365 1.79 -15.59 10.05
CA GLY A 365 2.81 -15.83 11.05
C GLY A 365 2.46 -16.99 11.98
N PHE A 366 1.22 -17.04 12.46
CA PHE A 366 0.76 -18.14 13.31
C PHE A 366 0.85 -19.51 12.61
N SER A 367 0.34 -19.59 11.38
CA SER A 367 0.36 -20.85 10.63
C SER A 367 1.77 -21.26 10.19
N TYR A 368 2.66 -20.30 9.95
CA TYR A 368 4.06 -20.55 9.66
C TYR A 368 4.79 -21.22 10.82
N ASP A 369 4.57 -20.74 12.05
CA ASP A 369 5.23 -21.26 13.26
C ASP A 369 4.66 -22.61 13.71
N HIS A 370 3.33 -22.85 13.53
CA HIS A 370 2.65 -24.02 14.12
C HIS A 370 2.34 -25.14 13.13
N PHE A 371 2.04 -24.82 11.86
CA PHE A 371 1.58 -25.80 10.87
C PHE A 371 2.59 -26.05 9.75
N GLY A 372 3.60 -25.18 9.63
CA GLY A 372 4.68 -25.32 8.67
C GLY A 372 4.81 -24.16 7.69
N LYS A 373 6.03 -24.02 7.15
CA LYS A 373 6.47 -22.86 6.38
C LYS A 373 5.69 -22.61 5.08
N GLY A 374 5.06 -23.62 4.50
CA GLY A 374 4.26 -23.52 3.28
C GLY A 374 2.77 -23.22 3.50
N VAL A 375 2.26 -23.53 4.70
CA VAL A 375 0.80 -23.47 5.00
C VAL A 375 0.20 -22.09 4.76
N PRO A 376 0.80 -20.97 5.21
CA PRO A 376 0.23 -19.65 4.98
C PRO A 376 0.09 -19.31 3.50
N MET A 377 0.99 -19.78 2.64
CA MET A 377 0.96 -19.54 1.21
C MET A 377 -0.11 -20.38 0.53
N PHE A 378 -0.24 -21.68 0.90
CA PHE A 378 -1.27 -22.55 0.36
C PHE A 378 -2.68 -22.10 0.77
N THR A 379 -2.88 -21.70 2.04
CA THR A 379 -4.18 -21.18 2.51
C THR A 379 -4.54 -19.87 1.83
N SER A 380 -3.58 -18.96 1.64
CA SER A 380 -3.78 -17.72 0.89
C SER A 380 -4.09 -18.00 -0.59
N ALA A 381 -3.40 -18.95 -1.22
CA ALA A 381 -3.68 -19.35 -2.59
C ALA A 381 -5.09 -19.91 -2.75
N ALA A 382 -5.51 -20.78 -1.85
CA ALA A 382 -6.86 -21.34 -1.86
C ALA A 382 -7.95 -20.28 -1.71
N LEU A 383 -7.75 -19.32 -0.78
CA LEU A 383 -8.67 -18.19 -0.60
C LEU A 383 -8.75 -17.31 -1.85
N VAL A 384 -7.60 -16.99 -2.48
CA VAL A 384 -7.56 -16.19 -3.71
C VAL A 384 -8.25 -16.95 -4.85
N LEU A 385 -8.03 -18.26 -5.01
CA LEU A 385 -8.72 -19.07 -6.01
C LEU A 385 -10.23 -19.08 -5.80
N ALA A 386 -10.69 -19.19 -4.55
CA ALA A 386 -12.11 -19.12 -4.23
C ALA A 386 -12.75 -17.79 -4.66
N THR A 387 -12.00 -16.70 -4.61
CA THR A 387 -12.52 -15.39 -5.05
C THR A 387 -12.70 -15.26 -6.56
N ILE A 388 -12.06 -16.13 -7.37
CA ILE A 388 -12.28 -16.13 -8.82
C ILE A 388 -13.75 -16.43 -9.12
N ALA A 389 -14.37 -17.33 -8.35
CA ALA A 389 -15.81 -17.63 -8.47
C ALA A 389 -16.68 -16.39 -8.22
N LEU A 390 -16.28 -15.52 -7.27
CA LEU A 390 -16.98 -14.25 -7.02
C LEU A 390 -16.90 -13.26 -8.19
N GLY A 391 -15.90 -13.39 -9.05
CA GLY A 391 -15.69 -12.55 -10.22
C GLY A 391 -16.54 -12.93 -11.44
N TYR A 392 -17.23 -14.08 -11.44
CA TYR A 392 -18.09 -14.47 -12.56
C TYR A 392 -19.42 -13.69 -12.55
N GLY A 393 -19.87 -13.29 -13.75
CA GLY A 393 -21.12 -12.53 -13.92
C GLY A 393 -21.05 -11.07 -13.51
N ILE A 394 -19.86 -10.54 -13.16
CA ILE A 394 -19.63 -9.12 -13.09
C ILE A 394 -19.24 -8.69 -14.52
N ASP A 395 -20.22 -8.23 -15.30
CA ASP A 395 -19.99 -7.77 -16.66
C ASP A 395 -19.20 -6.46 -16.66
N ASP A 396 -18.23 -6.37 -17.57
CA ASP A 396 -17.66 -5.08 -17.97
C ASP A 396 -18.82 -4.26 -18.55
N GLY A 397 -19.13 -3.10 -18.00
CA GLY A 397 -20.19 -2.22 -18.50
C GLY A 397 -20.09 -1.89 -20.00
N ARG A 398 -18.97 -2.20 -20.62
CA ARG A 398 -18.71 -2.17 -22.07
C ARG A 398 -19.68 -3.03 -22.89
N LYS A 399 -20.18 -4.17 -22.34
CA LYS A 399 -21.18 -5.01 -23.04
C LYS A 399 -22.57 -4.39 -22.99
N ALA A 400 -22.89 -3.61 -21.96
CA ALA A 400 -24.15 -2.89 -21.89
C ALA A 400 -24.20 -1.72 -22.87
N GLU A 401 -23.09 -0.96 -23.02
CA GLU A 401 -22.99 0.13 -24.00
C GLU A 401 -23.06 -0.37 -25.45
N LEU A 402 -22.45 -1.50 -25.76
CA LEU A 402 -22.51 -2.11 -27.09
C LEU A 402 -23.89 -2.69 -27.45
N ARG A 403 -24.67 -3.10 -26.43
CA ARG A 403 -26.07 -3.55 -26.64
C ARG A 403 -27.08 -2.40 -26.79
N VAL A 404 -26.73 -1.22 -26.29
CA VAL A 404 -27.55 -0.01 -26.45
C VAL A 404 -27.23 0.71 -27.77
N ALA A 405 -26.03 0.48 -28.33
CA ALA A 405 -25.61 1.05 -29.62
C ALA A 405 -25.90 0.15 -30.85
N SER A 406 -26.37 -1.09 -30.62
CA SER A 406 -26.86 -2.02 -31.64
C SER A 406 -28.39 -2.08 -31.63
#